data_8cc686055aaaf0e6b54081df5d9700d4
#
_entry.id   8cc686055aaaf0e6b54081df5d9700d4
#
_cell.length_a   1.000
_cell.length_b   1.000
_cell.length_c   1.000
_cell.angle_alpha   90.00
_cell.angle_beta   90.00
_cell.angle_gamma   90.00
#
_symmetry.space_group_name_H-M   'P 1'
#
loop_
_entity.id
_entity.type
_entity.pdbx_description
1 polymer ?
#
loop_
_entity_poly.entity_id
_entity_poly.type
_entity_poly.pdbx_seq_one_letter_code
_entity_poly.pdbx_strand_id
1 'polypeptide(L)'
;MTSAPILVTGGAGFIGANFVRYVVDEHPDVFVTVLDKLTYAGNEANLSGLPEDRVKLVVGDIADAAIVDTLAKEADAIIHYAAESHNDNSLKDPSPFVITNIMGTYTLIEAARKYDIRFHHVSTDEVYGDLPLREDLPGHGEGEGEKFMPMTRYNPSSPYSSTKAGSDLLVRAWVRSFGLKATISNTSNNYGPYQHIEKFIPRQVTNILSDIKPKLYGSGKNVRDWIHTYDHATGVWTILEKGCIGETYLLGADGELDNLTVLKMILRDMGRSEDDFDFVQDRAGHDLRYAIDATKTREELGWKPKYTDFETGLKDTIKWYEDNREWWQQEKVEVEAKYAQNNQ
;
A
#
# COMPACT_ATOMS: atom_id res chain seq x y z
N MET A 1 2.07 -16.21 20.29
CA MET A 1 0.73 -16.19 19.65
C MET A 1 0.10 -17.55 19.88
N THR A 2 -1.20 -17.61 20.07
CA THR A 2 -1.96 -18.87 20.19
C THR A 2 -2.03 -19.53 18.81
N SER A 3 -2.60 -20.75 18.73
CA SER A 3 -2.66 -21.51 17.46
C SER A 3 -3.79 -21.06 16.51
N ALA A 4 -4.47 -19.97 16.81
CA ALA A 4 -5.53 -19.46 15.94
C ALA A 4 -4.97 -18.64 14.77
N PRO A 5 -5.64 -18.63 13.60
CA PRO A 5 -5.17 -17.89 12.44
C PRO A 5 -5.22 -16.36 12.65
N ILE A 6 -4.38 -15.64 11.92
CA ILE A 6 -4.57 -14.21 11.72
C ILE A 6 -5.53 -13.98 10.55
N LEU A 7 -6.42 -13.00 10.68
CA LEU A 7 -7.31 -12.56 9.61
C LEU A 7 -6.68 -11.40 8.85
N VAL A 8 -6.37 -11.59 7.56
CA VAL A 8 -5.82 -10.57 6.68
C VAL A 8 -6.90 -10.15 5.69
N THR A 9 -7.44 -8.94 5.83
CA THR A 9 -8.39 -8.40 4.87
C THR A 9 -7.66 -7.72 3.71
N GLY A 10 -8.15 -7.88 2.48
CA GLY A 10 -7.45 -7.38 1.30
C GLY A 10 -6.17 -8.15 0.97
N GLY A 11 -6.06 -9.39 1.46
CA GLY A 11 -4.87 -10.21 1.30
C GLY A 11 -4.65 -10.79 -0.09
N ALA A 12 -5.61 -10.67 -1.01
CA ALA A 12 -5.44 -10.97 -2.43
C ALA A 12 -5.04 -9.74 -3.27
N GLY A 13 -4.99 -8.54 -2.66
CA GLY A 13 -4.45 -7.33 -3.28
C GLY A 13 -2.91 -7.29 -3.23
N PHE A 14 -2.32 -6.28 -3.87
CA PHE A 14 -0.87 -6.11 -4.00
C PHE A 14 -0.12 -6.19 -2.66
N ILE A 15 -0.39 -5.25 -1.74
CA ILE A 15 0.36 -5.14 -0.48
C ILE A 15 0.01 -6.29 0.46
N GLY A 16 -1.29 -6.65 0.54
CA GLY A 16 -1.78 -7.73 1.38
C GLY A 16 -1.22 -9.10 0.99
N ALA A 17 -1.13 -9.40 -0.31
CA ALA A 17 -0.56 -10.65 -0.80
C ALA A 17 0.94 -10.79 -0.47
N ASN A 18 1.70 -9.71 -0.60
CA ASN A 18 3.10 -9.68 -0.18
C ASN A 18 3.25 -9.91 1.32
N PHE A 19 2.35 -9.35 2.14
CA PHE A 19 2.32 -9.62 3.58
C PHE A 19 1.99 -11.09 3.88
N VAL A 20 0.98 -11.66 3.22
CA VAL A 20 0.62 -13.08 3.40
C VAL A 20 1.80 -13.99 3.03
N ARG A 21 2.48 -13.72 1.91
CA ARG A 21 3.68 -14.48 1.48
C ARG A 21 4.80 -14.35 2.50
N TYR A 22 5.10 -13.14 2.96
CA TYR A 22 6.09 -12.91 4.02
C TYR A 22 5.78 -13.73 5.29
N VAL A 23 4.52 -13.73 5.74
CA VAL A 23 4.11 -14.52 6.92
C VAL A 23 4.28 -16.02 6.70
N VAL A 24 3.94 -16.51 5.52
CA VAL A 24 4.11 -17.94 5.18
C VAL A 24 5.59 -18.33 5.18
N ASP A 25 6.45 -17.49 4.65
CA ASP A 25 7.88 -17.78 4.48
C ASP A 25 8.64 -17.66 5.81
N GLU A 26 8.38 -16.62 6.60
CA GLU A 26 9.19 -16.29 7.78
C GLU A 26 8.57 -16.76 9.11
N HIS A 27 7.27 -17.10 9.14
CA HIS A 27 6.53 -17.47 10.34
C HIS A 27 5.79 -18.82 10.15
N PRO A 28 6.52 -19.95 10.13
CA PRO A 28 5.96 -21.26 9.75
C PRO A 28 4.81 -21.76 10.64
N ASP A 29 4.69 -21.27 11.86
CA ASP A 29 3.65 -21.66 12.81
C ASP A 29 2.38 -20.79 12.71
N VAL A 30 2.35 -19.79 11.81
CA VAL A 30 1.21 -18.87 11.66
C VAL A 30 0.31 -19.31 10.52
N PHE A 31 -0.99 -19.44 10.80
CA PHE A 31 -2.03 -19.67 9.81
C PHE A 31 -2.68 -18.35 9.41
N VAL A 32 -3.06 -18.22 8.15
CA VAL A 32 -3.65 -16.98 7.59
C VAL A 32 -5.01 -17.29 6.99
N THR A 33 -6.03 -16.57 7.46
CA THR A 33 -7.30 -16.48 6.73
C THR A 33 -7.33 -15.15 5.99
N VAL A 34 -7.47 -15.18 4.68
CA VAL A 34 -7.62 -14.01 3.82
C VAL A 34 -9.10 -13.75 3.59
N LEU A 35 -9.58 -12.54 3.90
CA LEU A 35 -10.89 -12.05 3.48
C LEU A 35 -10.70 -11.02 2.38
N ASP A 36 -11.15 -11.30 1.16
CA ASP A 36 -11.04 -10.41 0.03
C ASP A 36 -12.30 -10.44 -0.82
N LYS A 37 -12.72 -9.29 -1.33
CA LYS A 37 -13.91 -9.17 -2.19
C LYS A 37 -13.61 -9.52 -3.64
N LEU A 38 -12.32 -9.64 -4.00
CA LEU A 38 -11.81 -9.87 -5.35
C LEU A 38 -12.39 -8.85 -6.36
N THR A 39 -12.28 -7.57 -6.02
CA THR A 39 -12.57 -6.45 -6.93
C THR A 39 -11.43 -6.31 -7.95
N TYR A 40 -11.38 -5.24 -8.71
CA TYR A 40 -10.38 -4.99 -9.75
C TYR A 40 -8.91 -5.11 -9.26
N ALA A 41 -8.65 -4.85 -7.98
CA ALA A 41 -7.30 -4.89 -7.38
C ALA A 41 -7.00 -6.22 -6.65
N GLY A 42 -8.01 -7.03 -6.37
CA GLY A 42 -7.88 -8.34 -5.74
C GLY A 42 -7.77 -9.44 -6.78
N ASN A 43 -6.66 -10.19 -6.76
CA ASN A 43 -6.43 -11.28 -7.69
C ASN A 43 -6.04 -12.54 -6.92
N GLU A 44 -6.84 -13.61 -7.05
CA GLU A 44 -6.57 -14.91 -6.42
C GLU A 44 -5.20 -15.48 -6.83
N ALA A 45 -4.75 -15.19 -8.06
CA ALA A 45 -3.43 -15.58 -8.54
C ALA A 45 -2.27 -15.02 -7.68
N ASN A 46 -2.49 -13.93 -6.93
CA ASN A 46 -1.50 -13.37 -6.01
C ASN A 46 -1.21 -14.31 -4.83
N LEU A 47 -2.12 -15.24 -4.54
CA LEU A 47 -1.98 -16.25 -3.48
C LEU A 47 -1.58 -17.62 -4.02
N SER A 48 -1.43 -17.75 -5.34
CA SER A 48 -1.06 -19.01 -5.99
C SER A 48 0.29 -19.54 -5.49
N GLY A 49 0.39 -20.85 -5.29
CA GLY A 49 1.60 -21.52 -4.81
C GLY A 49 1.82 -21.43 -3.29
N LEU A 50 0.95 -20.75 -2.54
CA LEU A 50 0.98 -20.80 -1.08
C LEU A 50 0.37 -22.11 -0.56
N PRO A 51 0.84 -22.64 0.59
CA PRO A 51 0.33 -23.89 1.17
C PRO A 51 -1.15 -23.77 1.56
N GLU A 52 -2.01 -24.63 1.00
CA GLU A 52 -3.47 -24.62 1.25
C GLU A 52 -3.84 -24.97 2.70
N ASP A 53 -2.98 -25.69 3.39
CA ASP A 53 -3.12 -26.04 4.82
C ASP A 53 -2.80 -24.85 5.75
N ARG A 54 -2.17 -23.81 5.24
CA ARG A 54 -1.77 -22.62 6.02
C ARG A 54 -2.48 -21.33 5.59
N VAL A 55 -2.92 -21.23 4.35
CA VAL A 55 -3.59 -20.04 3.80
C VAL A 55 -4.95 -20.41 3.27
N LYS A 56 -5.99 -19.79 3.83
CA LYS A 56 -7.37 -19.97 3.39
C LYS A 56 -7.92 -18.67 2.84
N LEU A 57 -8.37 -18.67 1.60
CA LEU A 57 -9.10 -17.55 1.00
C LEU A 57 -10.60 -17.68 1.26
N VAL A 58 -11.20 -16.61 1.76
CA VAL A 58 -12.64 -16.42 1.87
C VAL A 58 -13.03 -15.22 1.02
N VAL A 59 -13.87 -15.43 0.02
CA VAL A 59 -14.37 -14.35 -0.82
C VAL A 59 -15.55 -13.68 -0.14
N GLY A 60 -15.43 -12.38 0.17
CA GLY A 60 -16.46 -11.63 0.87
C GLY A 60 -16.11 -10.17 1.11
N ASP A 61 -17.12 -9.41 1.50
CA ASP A 61 -17.02 -7.97 1.75
C ASP A 61 -16.77 -7.68 3.24
N ILE A 62 -15.80 -6.84 3.55
CA ILE A 62 -15.55 -6.38 4.93
C ILE A 62 -16.70 -5.54 5.51
N ALA A 63 -17.59 -5.01 4.68
CA ALA A 63 -18.81 -4.34 5.13
C ALA A 63 -19.93 -5.32 5.52
N ASP A 64 -19.81 -6.62 5.21
CA ASP A 64 -20.75 -7.66 5.65
C ASP A 64 -20.41 -8.11 7.08
N ALA A 65 -21.23 -7.62 8.02
CA ALA A 65 -21.04 -7.90 9.44
C ALA A 65 -21.13 -9.40 9.79
N ALA A 66 -21.89 -10.21 9.04
CA ALA A 66 -22.06 -11.62 9.35
C ALA A 66 -20.82 -12.44 9.03
N ILE A 67 -20.22 -12.19 7.87
CA ILE A 67 -18.97 -12.85 7.46
C ILE A 67 -17.80 -12.39 8.36
N VAL A 68 -17.72 -11.08 8.63
CA VAL A 68 -16.67 -10.51 9.50
C VAL A 68 -16.77 -11.07 10.92
N ASP A 69 -17.98 -11.14 11.50
CA ASP A 69 -18.21 -11.71 12.83
C ASP A 69 -17.75 -13.18 12.91
N THR A 70 -18.07 -13.96 11.88
CA THR A 70 -17.68 -15.37 11.83
C THR A 70 -16.18 -15.55 11.81
N LEU A 71 -15.46 -14.75 10.97
CA LEU A 71 -14.01 -14.88 10.81
C LEU A 71 -13.24 -14.29 12.00
N ALA A 72 -13.70 -13.17 12.54
CA ALA A 72 -13.08 -12.53 13.70
C ALA A 72 -13.15 -13.39 14.96
N LYS A 73 -14.22 -14.17 15.13
CA LYS A 73 -14.39 -15.10 16.26
C LYS A 73 -13.29 -16.17 16.31
N GLU A 74 -12.76 -16.54 15.16
CA GLU A 74 -11.75 -17.59 15.02
C GLU A 74 -10.31 -17.05 14.91
N ALA A 75 -10.13 -15.72 14.93
CA ALA A 75 -8.84 -15.09 14.70
C ALA A 75 -8.18 -14.58 15.99
N ASP A 76 -6.86 -14.65 16.05
CA ASP A 76 -6.04 -14.03 17.12
C ASP A 76 -5.78 -12.54 16.88
N ALA A 77 -5.75 -12.14 15.60
CA ALA A 77 -5.53 -10.75 15.19
C ALA A 77 -6.18 -10.48 13.84
N ILE A 78 -6.51 -9.22 13.60
CA ILE A 78 -6.94 -8.71 12.28
C ILE A 78 -5.88 -7.74 11.76
N ILE A 79 -5.40 -7.98 10.54
CA ILE A 79 -4.54 -7.06 9.78
C ILE A 79 -5.36 -6.53 8.60
N HIS A 80 -5.66 -5.25 8.62
CA HIS A 80 -6.62 -4.65 7.71
C HIS A 80 -5.95 -3.91 6.56
N TYR A 81 -5.85 -4.59 5.40
CA TYR A 81 -5.38 -4.02 4.13
C TYR A 81 -6.51 -3.66 3.16
N ALA A 82 -7.69 -4.25 3.32
CA ALA A 82 -8.79 -4.02 2.38
C ALA A 82 -9.18 -2.55 2.32
N ALA A 83 -9.13 -1.98 1.11
CA ALA A 83 -9.51 -0.60 0.85
C ALA A 83 -9.81 -0.41 -0.65
N GLU A 84 -10.71 0.51 -0.96
CA GLU A 84 -10.70 1.16 -2.26
C GLU A 84 -9.56 2.16 -2.29
N SER A 85 -8.64 2.10 -3.27
CA SER A 85 -7.36 2.81 -3.23
C SER A 85 -6.97 3.57 -4.50
N HIS A 86 -7.77 3.51 -5.57
CA HIS A 86 -7.42 4.17 -6.83
C HIS A 86 -7.96 5.60 -6.88
N ASN A 87 -7.07 6.60 -6.78
CA ASN A 87 -7.44 8.01 -6.73
C ASN A 87 -8.38 8.43 -7.88
N ASP A 88 -8.07 8.07 -9.13
CA ASP A 88 -8.88 8.46 -10.27
C ASP A 88 -10.30 7.87 -10.22
N ASN A 89 -10.45 6.65 -9.67
CA ASN A 89 -11.76 6.06 -9.44
C ASN A 89 -12.53 6.82 -8.34
N SER A 90 -11.84 7.30 -7.30
CA SER A 90 -12.46 8.08 -6.23
C SER A 90 -13.05 9.41 -6.71
N LEU A 91 -12.45 10.00 -7.75
CA LEU A 91 -12.93 11.22 -8.38
C LEU A 91 -14.14 10.97 -9.30
N LYS A 92 -14.29 9.76 -9.83
CA LYS A 92 -15.43 9.36 -10.69
C LYS A 92 -16.64 8.95 -9.88
N ASP A 93 -16.44 8.09 -8.87
CA ASP A 93 -17.47 7.62 -7.94
C ASP A 93 -16.86 7.42 -6.55
N PRO A 94 -17.10 8.33 -5.61
CA PRO A 94 -16.58 8.21 -4.24
C PRO A 94 -17.35 7.21 -3.36
N SER A 95 -18.55 6.75 -3.79
CA SER A 95 -19.43 5.93 -2.94
C SER A 95 -18.77 4.62 -2.48
N PRO A 96 -18.09 3.83 -3.33
CA PRO A 96 -17.41 2.61 -2.89
C PRO A 96 -16.33 2.87 -1.84
N PHE A 97 -15.67 4.05 -1.90
CA PHE A 97 -14.63 4.43 -0.93
C PHE A 97 -15.23 4.67 0.47
N VAL A 98 -16.39 5.30 0.55
CA VAL A 98 -17.09 5.49 1.84
C VAL A 98 -17.53 4.14 2.39
N ILE A 99 -18.13 3.29 1.57
CA ILE A 99 -18.61 1.98 2.01
C ILE A 99 -17.45 1.09 2.47
N THR A 100 -16.41 0.96 1.67
CA THR A 100 -15.29 0.07 1.98
C THR A 100 -14.40 0.65 3.08
N ASN A 101 -13.91 1.89 2.92
CA ASN A 101 -12.89 2.43 3.80
C ASN A 101 -13.47 2.89 5.15
N ILE A 102 -14.71 3.37 5.21
CA ILE A 102 -15.34 3.81 6.45
C ILE A 102 -16.19 2.71 7.06
N MET A 103 -17.22 2.23 6.33
CA MET A 103 -18.15 1.25 6.89
C MET A 103 -17.49 -0.11 7.08
N GLY A 104 -16.64 -0.55 6.14
CA GLY A 104 -15.87 -1.79 6.27
C GLY A 104 -14.92 -1.74 7.47
N THR A 105 -14.18 -0.64 7.67
CA THR A 105 -13.34 -0.46 8.85
C THR A 105 -14.17 -0.48 10.14
N TYR A 106 -15.33 0.23 10.18
CA TYR A 106 -16.25 0.18 11.32
C TYR A 106 -16.67 -1.25 11.67
N THR A 107 -17.07 -2.04 10.68
CA THR A 107 -17.47 -3.44 10.88
C THR A 107 -16.34 -4.28 11.49
N LEU A 108 -15.12 -4.11 11.01
CA LEU A 108 -13.96 -4.84 11.50
C LEU A 108 -13.56 -4.45 12.93
N ILE A 109 -13.55 -3.15 13.26
CA ILE A 109 -13.18 -2.69 14.62
C ILE A 109 -14.25 -3.07 15.67
N GLU A 110 -15.53 -3.14 15.30
CA GLU A 110 -16.59 -3.65 16.17
C GLU A 110 -16.42 -5.15 16.43
N ALA A 111 -16.08 -5.94 15.41
CA ALA A 111 -15.79 -7.35 15.60
C ALA A 111 -14.52 -7.57 16.44
N ALA A 112 -13.46 -6.82 16.19
CA ALA A 112 -12.22 -6.89 16.98
C ALA A 112 -12.48 -6.54 18.45
N ARG A 113 -13.30 -5.51 18.72
CA ARG A 113 -13.71 -5.12 20.07
C ARG A 113 -14.55 -6.22 20.75
N LYS A 114 -15.50 -6.81 20.00
CA LYS A 114 -16.40 -7.86 20.52
C LYS A 114 -15.62 -9.10 20.99
N TYR A 115 -14.60 -9.49 20.28
CA TYR A 115 -13.80 -10.68 20.56
C TYR A 115 -12.49 -10.37 21.30
N ASP A 116 -12.24 -9.10 21.65
CA ASP A 116 -11.05 -8.64 22.39
C ASP A 116 -9.71 -9.01 21.69
N ILE A 117 -9.70 -9.04 20.37
CA ILE A 117 -8.54 -9.42 19.56
C ILE A 117 -7.72 -8.21 19.08
N ARG A 118 -6.46 -8.44 18.76
CA ARG A 118 -5.55 -7.42 18.23
C ARG A 118 -6.02 -6.94 16.86
N PHE A 119 -5.95 -5.64 16.62
CA PHE A 119 -6.28 -5.03 15.33
C PHE A 119 -5.13 -4.15 14.83
N HIS A 120 -4.68 -4.37 13.60
CA HIS A 120 -3.74 -3.48 12.95
C HIS A 120 -4.37 -2.87 11.69
N HIS A 121 -4.45 -1.54 11.65
CA HIS A 121 -4.98 -0.77 10.53
C HIS A 121 -3.85 -0.27 9.65
N VAL A 122 -3.82 -0.72 8.39
CA VAL A 122 -2.87 -0.23 7.39
C VAL A 122 -3.48 0.97 6.66
N SER A 123 -2.83 2.12 6.78
CA SER A 123 -3.23 3.38 6.16
C SER A 123 -2.12 3.93 5.26
N THR A 124 -2.22 5.17 4.87
CA THR A 124 -1.37 5.83 3.87
C THR A 124 -0.85 7.17 4.38
N ASP A 125 0.28 7.62 3.87
CA ASP A 125 0.81 8.96 4.10
C ASP A 125 -0.04 10.06 3.44
N GLU A 126 -0.86 9.71 2.43
CA GLU A 126 -1.77 10.66 1.77
C GLU A 126 -2.80 11.30 2.73
N VAL A 127 -3.02 10.72 3.91
CA VAL A 127 -3.88 11.34 4.94
C VAL A 127 -3.34 12.65 5.47
N TYR A 128 -2.02 12.87 5.38
CA TYR A 128 -1.36 14.09 5.84
C TYR A 128 -1.44 15.24 4.83
N GLY A 129 -1.75 14.95 3.57
CA GLY A 129 -1.83 15.92 2.49
C GLY A 129 -0.54 16.03 1.69
N ASP A 130 -0.23 17.21 1.20
CA ASP A 130 0.87 17.50 0.28
C ASP A 130 1.97 18.32 0.97
N LEU A 131 3.22 18.03 0.63
CA LEU A 131 4.38 18.82 1.04
C LEU A 131 4.92 19.64 -0.16
N PRO A 132 5.50 20.82 0.08
CA PRO A 132 6.19 21.57 -0.97
C PRO A 132 7.41 20.79 -1.48
N LEU A 133 7.79 21.05 -2.74
CA LEU A 133 9.06 20.55 -3.28
C LEU A 133 10.23 21.15 -2.48
N ARG A 134 11.32 20.38 -2.32
CA ARG A 134 12.48 20.84 -1.55
C ARG A 134 13.11 22.12 -2.11
N GLU A 135 13.16 22.26 -3.44
CA GLU A 135 13.68 23.43 -4.14
C GLU A 135 12.91 24.71 -3.85
N ASP A 136 11.66 24.59 -3.39
CA ASP A 136 10.78 25.72 -3.04
C ASP A 136 10.93 26.14 -1.57
N LEU A 137 11.72 25.43 -0.77
CA LEU A 137 11.92 25.68 0.66
C LEU A 137 13.16 26.54 0.90
N PRO A 138 13.06 27.74 1.51
CA PRO A 138 14.21 28.59 1.77
C PRO A 138 15.25 27.90 2.67
N GLY A 139 16.52 27.86 2.25
CA GLY A 139 17.63 27.41 3.08
C GLY A 139 17.83 25.89 3.13
N HIS A 140 17.14 25.12 2.29
CA HIS A 140 17.30 23.68 2.23
C HIS A 140 18.49 23.26 1.36
N GLY A 141 19.55 22.75 2.02
CA GLY A 141 20.54 21.89 1.40
C GLY A 141 19.99 20.48 1.15
N GLU A 142 20.77 19.64 0.47
CA GLU A 142 20.47 18.23 0.29
C GLU A 142 20.22 17.56 1.66
N GLY A 143 19.05 16.96 1.87
CA GLY A 143 18.71 16.13 3.04
C GLY A 143 17.76 16.71 4.07
N GLU A 144 17.53 18.02 4.14
CA GLU A 144 16.68 18.64 5.16
C GLU A 144 15.36 19.17 4.57
N GLY A 145 14.36 18.34 4.46
CA GLY A 145 13.00 18.73 4.12
C GLY A 145 12.04 18.36 5.23
N GLU A 146 10.94 19.12 5.34
CA GLU A 146 9.82 18.73 6.19
C GLU A 146 9.33 17.34 5.81
N LYS A 147 9.10 16.47 6.81
CA LYS A 147 8.52 15.14 6.66
C LYS A 147 7.29 15.02 7.54
N PHE A 148 6.33 14.20 7.10
CA PHE A 148 5.21 13.82 7.94
C PHE A 148 5.67 13.00 9.14
N MET A 149 5.12 13.31 10.30
CA MET A 149 5.33 12.59 11.56
C MET A 149 4.00 11.98 12.02
N PRO A 150 3.98 11.00 12.94
CA PRO A 150 2.74 10.38 13.43
C PRO A 150 1.71 11.37 13.98
N MET A 151 2.17 12.53 14.47
CA MET A 151 1.33 13.60 15.01
C MET A 151 1.04 14.75 14.02
N THR A 152 1.52 14.65 12.79
CA THR A 152 1.20 15.63 11.74
C THR A 152 -0.32 15.69 11.54
N ARG A 153 -0.83 16.90 11.40
CA ARG A 153 -2.27 17.13 11.19
C ARG A 153 -2.71 16.53 9.86
N TYR A 154 -3.81 15.80 9.86
CA TYR A 154 -4.43 15.27 8.64
C TYR A 154 -4.98 16.41 7.79
N ASN A 155 -4.66 16.40 6.50
CA ASN A 155 -5.11 17.36 5.49
C ASN A 155 -5.25 16.69 4.11
N PRO A 156 -6.07 15.63 4.01
CA PRO A 156 -6.19 14.82 2.79
C PRO A 156 -6.72 15.61 1.60
N SER A 157 -6.21 15.34 0.40
CA SER A 157 -6.51 16.08 -0.85
C SER A 157 -7.53 15.40 -1.76
N SER A 158 -7.85 14.12 -1.54
CA SER A 158 -8.75 13.33 -2.41
C SER A 158 -9.85 12.61 -1.62
N PRO A 159 -10.95 12.15 -2.28
CA PRO A 159 -11.93 11.28 -1.62
C PRO A 159 -11.32 10.00 -1.05
N TYR A 160 -10.34 9.41 -1.74
CA TYR A 160 -9.58 8.26 -1.22
C TYR A 160 -8.88 8.61 0.09
N SER A 161 -7.98 9.59 0.09
CA SER A 161 -7.21 9.96 1.28
C SER A 161 -8.11 10.47 2.41
N SER A 162 -9.23 11.15 2.09
CA SER A 162 -10.22 11.59 3.07
C SER A 162 -10.92 10.42 3.75
N THR A 163 -11.28 9.35 3.02
CA THR A 163 -11.89 8.16 3.62
C THR A 163 -10.88 7.35 4.43
N LYS A 164 -9.60 7.31 4.02
CA LYS A 164 -8.53 6.70 4.83
C LYS A 164 -8.29 7.50 6.12
N ALA A 165 -8.22 8.83 6.05
CA ALA A 165 -8.13 9.68 7.24
C ALA A 165 -9.33 9.46 8.19
N GLY A 166 -10.54 9.34 7.64
CA GLY A 166 -11.75 9.02 8.41
C GLY A 166 -11.66 7.67 9.10
N SER A 167 -11.16 6.63 8.43
CA SER A 167 -10.98 5.31 9.04
C SER A 167 -9.91 5.31 10.14
N ASP A 168 -8.80 6.02 9.96
CA ASP A 168 -7.79 6.20 11.00
C ASP A 168 -8.39 6.85 12.27
N LEU A 169 -9.21 7.89 12.07
CA LEU A 169 -9.88 8.58 13.18
C LEU A 169 -10.90 7.69 13.89
N LEU A 170 -11.61 6.81 13.17
CA LEU A 170 -12.48 5.81 13.78
C LEU A 170 -11.67 4.85 14.65
N VAL A 171 -10.58 4.29 14.15
CA VAL A 171 -9.71 3.38 14.92
C VAL A 171 -9.20 4.07 16.20
N ARG A 172 -8.70 5.30 16.10
CA ARG A 172 -8.25 6.09 17.27
C ARG A 172 -9.36 6.34 18.28
N ALA A 173 -10.58 6.65 17.80
CA ALA A 173 -11.74 6.86 18.67
C ALA A 173 -12.11 5.57 19.40
N TRP A 174 -12.09 4.41 18.74
CA TRP A 174 -12.38 3.11 19.34
C TRP A 174 -11.34 2.68 20.38
N VAL A 175 -10.06 2.93 20.13
CA VAL A 175 -9.02 2.74 21.15
C VAL A 175 -9.34 3.56 22.40
N ARG A 176 -9.59 4.86 22.21
CA ARG A 176 -9.78 5.81 23.31
C ARG A 176 -11.09 5.58 24.07
N SER A 177 -12.19 5.29 23.36
CA SER A 177 -13.53 5.24 23.94
C SER A 177 -13.92 3.85 24.44
N PHE A 178 -13.40 2.79 23.80
CA PHE A 178 -13.81 1.42 24.03
C PHE A 178 -12.67 0.46 24.38
N GLY A 179 -11.41 0.94 24.43
CA GLY A 179 -10.25 0.11 24.74
C GLY A 179 -9.88 -0.87 23.65
N LEU A 180 -10.24 -0.60 22.37
CA LEU A 180 -9.84 -1.44 21.25
C LEU A 180 -8.32 -1.65 21.23
N LYS A 181 -7.86 -2.88 21.13
CA LYS A 181 -6.44 -3.23 21.07
C LYS A 181 -5.87 -2.99 19.66
N ALA A 182 -5.83 -1.73 19.22
CA ALA A 182 -5.42 -1.39 17.87
C ALA A 182 -4.11 -0.59 17.78
N THR A 183 -3.44 -0.74 16.63
CA THR A 183 -2.34 0.09 16.15
C THR A 183 -2.64 0.53 14.71
N ILE A 184 -2.02 1.63 14.28
CA ILE A 184 -2.14 2.15 12.91
C ILE A 184 -0.75 2.24 12.29
N SER A 185 -0.61 1.89 11.01
CA SER A 185 0.54 2.29 10.20
C SER A 185 0.12 3.22 9.06
N ASN A 186 0.83 4.33 8.88
CA ASN A 186 0.76 5.12 7.65
C ASN A 186 2.01 4.82 6.85
N THR A 187 1.84 4.33 5.62
CA THR A 187 2.94 3.88 4.76
C THR A 187 3.15 4.81 3.59
N SER A 188 4.38 4.93 3.17
CA SER A 188 4.75 5.58 1.92
C SER A 188 4.42 4.72 0.69
N ASN A 189 4.77 5.19 -0.50
CA ASN A 189 4.42 4.52 -1.75
C ASN A 189 5.09 3.15 -1.89
N ASN A 190 4.29 2.09 -1.85
CA ASN A 190 4.79 0.73 -2.01
C ASN A 190 5.10 0.40 -3.46
N TYR A 191 6.18 -0.35 -3.70
CA TYR A 191 6.53 -0.97 -4.97
C TYR A 191 7.03 -2.39 -4.76
N GLY A 192 6.97 -3.23 -5.79
CA GLY A 192 7.40 -4.61 -5.71
C GLY A 192 6.55 -5.59 -6.52
N PRO A 193 6.71 -6.90 -6.29
CA PRO A 193 5.93 -7.96 -6.92
C PRO A 193 4.42 -7.82 -6.73
N TYR A 194 3.64 -8.29 -7.72
CA TYR A 194 2.17 -8.31 -7.68
C TYR A 194 1.48 -6.95 -7.68
N GLN A 195 2.20 -5.83 -7.93
CA GLN A 195 1.57 -4.52 -8.06
C GLN A 195 0.84 -4.43 -9.40
N HIS A 196 -0.44 -4.02 -9.35
CA HIS A 196 -1.30 -3.92 -10.53
C HIS A 196 -0.67 -3.01 -11.60
N ILE A 197 -0.72 -3.47 -12.85
CA ILE A 197 -0.01 -2.85 -13.99
C ILE A 197 -0.53 -1.45 -14.40
N GLU A 198 -1.59 -0.95 -13.79
CA GLU A 198 -2.02 0.44 -13.92
C GLU A 198 -1.15 1.42 -13.10
N LYS A 199 -0.41 0.92 -12.09
CA LYS A 199 0.42 1.76 -11.22
C LYS A 199 1.72 2.14 -11.92
N PHE A 200 2.33 3.24 -11.48
CA PHE A 200 3.42 3.90 -12.17
C PHE A 200 4.57 2.95 -12.55
N ILE A 201 5.25 2.34 -11.57
CA ILE A 201 6.42 1.46 -11.85
C ILE A 201 6.04 0.26 -12.72
N PRO A 202 5.03 -0.57 -12.37
CA PRO A 202 4.70 -1.72 -13.19
C PRO A 202 4.19 -1.35 -14.59
N ARG A 203 3.50 -0.21 -14.75
CA ARG A 203 3.06 0.24 -16.07
C ARG A 203 4.25 0.52 -16.99
N GLN A 204 5.26 1.25 -16.50
CA GLN A 204 6.43 1.57 -17.29
C GLN A 204 7.23 0.31 -17.63
N VAL A 205 7.46 -0.57 -16.67
CA VAL A 205 8.15 -1.85 -16.88
C VAL A 205 7.41 -2.69 -17.93
N THR A 206 6.11 -2.90 -17.77
CA THR A 206 5.31 -3.72 -18.69
C THR A 206 5.11 -3.05 -20.05
N ASN A 207 5.13 -1.71 -20.14
CA ASN A 207 5.18 -0.99 -21.41
C ASN A 207 6.46 -1.37 -22.18
N ILE A 208 7.62 -1.25 -21.57
CA ILE A 208 8.90 -1.58 -22.19
C ILE A 208 8.93 -3.05 -22.62
N LEU A 209 8.45 -3.97 -21.78
CA LEU A 209 8.36 -5.41 -22.08
C LEU A 209 7.38 -5.74 -23.23
N SER A 210 6.48 -4.81 -23.56
CA SER A 210 5.48 -4.93 -24.64
C SER A 210 5.80 -4.04 -25.84
N ASP A 211 7.01 -3.48 -25.93
CA ASP A 211 7.44 -2.52 -26.95
C ASP A 211 6.52 -1.27 -27.06
N ILE A 212 5.89 -0.89 -25.95
CA ILE A 212 5.12 0.34 -25.82
C ILE A 212 6.02 1.39 -25.20
N LYS A 213 6.03 2.60 -25.78
CA LYS A 213 6.83 3.70 -25.26
C LYS A 213 6.29 4.16 -23.89
N PRO A 214 7.12 4.24 -22.85
CA PRO A 214 6.73 4.75 -21.53
C PRO A 214 6.16 6.18 -21.60
N LYS A 215 5.29 6.51 -20.62
CA LYS A 215 4.62 7.80 -20.56
C LYS A 215 4.75 8.41 -19.16
N LEU A 216 5.06 9.70 -19.10
CA LEU A 216 5.26 10.45 -17.87
C LEU A 216 4.27 11.60 -17.76
N TYR A 217 3.55 11.67 -16.62
CA TYR A 217 2.60 12.73 -16.35
C TYR A 217 3.28 14.06 -16.04
N GLY A 218 2.79 15.15 -16.65
CA GLY A 218 3.25 16.50 -16.39
C GLY A 218 4.75 16.65 -16.58
N SER A 219 5.43 17.30 -15.65
CA SER A 219 6.90 17.45 -15.66
C SER A 219 7.66 16.25 -15.07
N GLY A 220 6.96 15.32 -14.41
CA GLY A 220 7.56 14.23 -13.67
C GLY A 220 8.26 14.60 -12.37
N LYS A 221 8.15 15.86 -11.92
CA LYS A 221 8.81 16.36 -10.70
C LYS A 221 8.12 15.96 -9.40
N ASN A 222 6.96 15.32 -9.46
CA ASN A 222 6.26 14.84 -8.27
C ASN A 222 7.13 13.82 -7.53
N VAL A 223 7.43 14.10 -6.28
CA VAL A 223 8.27 13.28 -5.43
C VAL A 223 7.42 12.29 -4.62
N ARG A 224 7.89 11.05 -4.56
CA ARG A 224 7.30 10.01 -3.72
C ARG A 224 8.39 9.42 -2.84
N ASP A 225 8.01 9.04 -1.63
CA ASP A 225 8.84 8.23 -0.75
C ASP A 225 8.52 6.77 -1.06
N TRP A 226 9.49 6.00 -1.53
CA TRP A 226 9.30 4.63 -2.01
C TRP A 226 9.72 3.62 -0.97
N ILE A 227 8.85 2.63 -0.69
CA ILE A 227 9.14 1.50 0.17
C ILE A 227 8.87 0.18 -0.55
N HIS A 228 9.81 -0.77 -0.47
CA HIS A 228 9.57 -2.10 -1.03
C HIS A 228 8.55 -2.87 -0.19
N THR A 229 7.64 -3.62 -0.84
CA THR A 229 6.57 -4.37 -0.15
C THR A 229 7.08 -5.36 0.88
N TYR A 230 8.28 -5.92 0.71
CA TYR A 230 8.91 -6.76 1.73
C TYR A 230 9.17 -5.97 3.02
N ASP A 231 9.71 -4.77 2.92
CA ASP A 231 9.98 -3.93 4.08
C ASP A 231 8.69 -3.44 4.75
N HIS A 232 7.68 -3.14 3.94
CA HIS A 232 6.35 -2.86 4.46
C HIS A 232 5.81 -4.06 5.26
N ALA A 233 5.90 -5.29 4.72
CA ALA A 233 5.42 -6.49 5.39
C ALA A 233 6.14 -6.75 6.72
N THR A 234 7.48 -6.63 6.74
CA THR A 234 8.28 -6.76 7.98
C THR A 234 7.92 -5.69 9.00
N GLY A 235 7.65 -4.46 8.55
CA GLY A 235 7.24 -3.33 9.37
C GLY A 235 5.88 -3.59 10.04
N VAL A 236 4.88 -3.98 9.26
CA VAL A 236 3.54 -4.32 9.78
C VAL A 236 3.60 -5.48 10.78
N TRP A 237 4.36 -6.53 10.46
CA TRP A 237 4.55 -7.63 11.41
C TRP A 237 5.21 -7.17 12.72
N THR A 238 6.26 -6.36 12.62
CA THR A 238 6.94 -5.79 13.80
C THR A 238 5.99 -4.94 14.65
N ILE A 239 5.12 -4.14 14.03
CA ILE A 239 4.10 -3.35 14.74
C ILE A 239 3.04 -4.26 15.37
N LEU A 240 2.63 -5.33 14.70
CA LEU A 240 1.68 -6.29 15.24
C LEU A 240 2.21 -6.94 16.53
N GLU A 241 3.50 -7.32 16.54
CA GLU A 241 4.12 -7.96 17.69
C GLU A 241 4.49 -7.00 18.83
N LYS A 242 5.08 -5.84 18.50
CA LYS A 242 5.75 -4.95 19.47
C LYS A 242 5.10 -3.59 19.63
N GLY A 243 4.23 -3.18 18.69
CA GLY A 243 3.64 -1.85 18.69
C GLY A 243 2.74 -1.61 19.90
N CYS A 244 2.86 -0.44 20.51
CA CYS A 244 2.03 -0.01 21.63
C CYS A 244 0.59 0.25 21.16
N ILE A 245 -0.38 -0.22 21.92
CA ILE A 245 -1.81 0.00 21.66
C ILE A 245 -2.11 1.50 21.61
N GLY A 246 -2.85 1.90 20.60
CA GLY A 246 -3.24 3.31 20.37
C GLY A 246 -2.24 4.12 19.57
N GLU A 247 -1.03 3.59 19.35
CA GLU A 247 0.02 4.32 18.64
C GLU A 247 -0.09 4.19 17.11
N THR A 248 0.38 5.25 16.45
CA THR A 248 0.58 5.30 15.00
C THR A 248 2.07 5.21 14.70
N TYR A 249 2.42 4.36 13.75
CA TYR A 249 3.79 4.14 13.27
C TYR A 249 3.88 4.45 11.78
N LEU A 250 4.93 5.14 11.35
CA LEU A 250 5.18 5.42 9.95
C LEU A 250 6.13 4.37 9.36
N LEU A 251 5.82 3.90 8.16
CA LEU A 251 6.63 2.92 7.43
C LEU A 251 7.14 3.55 6.12
N GLY A 252 8.41 3.95 6.13
CA GLY A 252 9.14 4.52 5.00
C GLY A 252 10.61 4.10 5.02
N ALA A 253 11.22 4.10 3.85
CA ALA A 253 12.61 3.67 3.65
C ALA A 253 13.56 4.83 3.29
N ASP A 254 13.14 6.09 3.51
CA ASP A 254 13.85 7.31 3.09
C ASP A 254 14.13 7.35 1.57
N GLY A 255 13.21 6.76 0.79
CA GLY A 255 13.31 6.56 -0.64
C GLY A 255 12.72 7.71 -1.48
N GLU A 256 12.91 8.97 -1.09
CA GLU A 256 12.37 10.13 -1.82
C GLU A 256 13.00 10.28 -3.21
N LEU A 257 12.22 10.02 -4.25
CA LEU A 257 12.61 10.19 -5.65
C LEU A 257 11.44 10.79 -6.45
N ASP A 258 11.76 11.66 -7.40
CA ASP A 258 10.77 12.14 -8.36
C ASP A 258 10.47 11.08 -9.44
N ASN A 259 9.29 11.20 -10.04
CA ASN A 259 8.83 10.23 -11.05
C ASN A 259 9.73 10.19 -12.30
N LEU A 260 10.31 11.31 -12.69
CA LEU A 260 11.23 11.36 -13.84
C LEU A 260 12.50 10.55 -13.55
N THR A 261 13.09 10.74 -12.38
CA THR A 261 14.27 9.97 -11.93
C THR A 261 13.96 8.47 -11.91
N VAL A 262 12.84 8.07 -11.32
CA VAL A 262 12.43 6.65 -11.28
C VAL A 262 12.23 6.09 -12.69
N LEU A 263 11.59 6.83 -13.61
CA LEU A 263 11.41 6.39 -14.99
C LEU A 263 12.74 6.21 -15.72
N LYS A 264 13.68 7.13 -15.54
CA LYS A 264 15.03 7.03 -16.13
C LYS A 264 15.80 5.82 -15.60
N MET A 265 15.67 5.51 -14.31
CA MET A 265 16.26 4.30 -13.72
C MET A 265 15.67 3.04 -14.36
N ILE A 266 14.34 2.96 -14.52
CA ILE A 266 13.68 1.84 -15.21
C ILE A 266 14.19 1.68 -16.63
N LEU A 267 14.24 2.76 -17.40
CA LEU A 267 14.73 2.73 -18.80
C LEU A 267 16.16 2.24 -18.88
N ARG A 268 17.06 2.78 -18.04
CA ARG A 268 18.46 2.38 -17.99
C ARG A 268 18.63 0.91 -17.64
N ASP A 269 17.92 0.43 -16.59
CA ASP A 269 18.05 -0.94 -16.10
C ASP A 269 17.45 -1.96 -17.07
N MET A 270 16.53 -1.52 -17.94
CA MET A 270 15.98 -2.32 -19.05
C MET A 270 16.68 -2.10 -20.40
N GLY A 271 17.84 -1.45 -20.40
CA GLY A 271 18.68 -1.29 -21.60
C GLY A 271 18.15 -0.30 -22.65
N ARG A 272 17.28 0.65 -22.25
CA ARG A 272 16.75 1.71 -23.11
C ARG A 272 17.46 3.04 -22.85
N SER A 273 17.35 3.97 -23.81
CA SER A 273 17.80 5.36 -23.58
C SER A 273 16.94 6.00 -22.47
N GLU A 274 17.58 6.76 -21.59
CA GLU A 274 16.88 7.49 -20.51
C GLU A 274 15.89 8.55 -21.01
N ASP A 275 15.93 8.89 -22.29
CA ASP A 275 15.02 9.83 -22.95
C ASP A 275 13.95 9.13 -23.81
N ASP A 276 13.86 7.78 -23.77
CA ASP A 276 12.91 7.00 -24.58
C ASP A 276 11.53 6.93 -23.91
N PHE A 277 10.90 8.08 -23.70
CA PHE A 277 9.54 8.21 -23.15
C PHE A 277 8.84 9.46 -23.70
N ASP A 278 7.51 9.53 -23.54
CA ASP A 278 6.72 10.69 -23.91
C ASP A 278 6.10 11.36 -22.65
N PHE A 279 6.10 12.69 -22.64
CA PHE A 279 5.31 13.44 -21.67
C PHE A 279 3.82 13.44 -22.05
N VAL A 280 2.95 13.23 -21.06
CA VAL A 280 1.49 13.33 -21.21
C VAL A 280 0.92 14.35 -20.25
N GLN A 281 -0.35 14.73 -20.46
CA GLN A 281 -1.02 15.72 -19.63
C GLN A 281 -1.05 15.26 -18.16
N ASP A 282 -0.78 16.20 -17.23
CA ASP A 282 -0.81 15.92 -15.81
C ASP A 282 -2.25 15.74 -15.28
N ARG A 283 -2.35 15.08 -14.15
CA ARG A 283 -3.62 14.84 -13.46
C ARG A 283 -4.05 16.09 -12.67
N ALA A 284 -5.36 16.35 -12.61
CA ALA A 284 -5.90 17.38 -11.72
C ALA A 284 -5.65 16.99 -10.24
N GLY A 285 -5.18 17.94 -9.44
CA GLY A 285 -4.92 17.71 -8.00
C GLY A 285 -3.79 16.72 -7.72
N HIS A 286 -2.80 16.64 -8.60
CA HIS A 286 -1.66 15.75 -8.41
C HIS A 286 -0.73 16.32 -7.34
N ASP A 287 -0.69 15.69 -6.16
CA ASP A 287 0.14 16.11 -5.04
C ASP A 287 1.63 16.16 -5.42
N LEU A 288 2.33 17.18 -4.93
CA LEU A 288 3.71 17.45 -5.31
C LEU A 288 4.71 16.52 -4.64
N ARG A 289 4.60 16.34 -3.31
CA ARG A 289 5.59 15.60 -2.56
C ARG A 289 4.99 14.89 -1.35
N TYR A 290 5.39 13.63 -1.17
CA TYR A 290 5.22 12.87 0.06
C TYR A 290 6.58 12.49 0.62
N ALA A 291 6.73 12.63 1.93
CA ALA A 291 7.90 12.16 2.66
C ALA A 291 7.50 11.89 4.11
N ILE A 292 7.91 10.77 4.67
CA ILE A 292 7.57 10.38 6.02
C ILE A 292 8.80 10.12 6.88
N ASP A 293 8.69 10.42 8.17
CA ASP A 293 9.73 10.13 9.16
C ASP A 293 9.40 8.83 9.90
N ALA A 294 10.10 7.76 9.55
CA ALA A 294 9.94 6.44 10.17
C ALA A 294 10.83 6.23 11.41
N THR A 295 11.50 7.27 11.93
CA THR A 295 12.43 7.18 13.06
C THR A 295 11.79 6.53 14.28
N LYS A 296 10.57 6.94 14.66
CA LYS A 296 9.84 6.32 15.78
C LYS A 296 9.70 4.80 15.61
N THR A 297 9.33 4.34 14.43
CA THR A 297 9.17 2.89 14.15
C THR A 297 10.50 2.15 14.29
N ARG A 298 11.58 2.74 13.80
CA ARG A 298 12.92 2.17 13.86
C ARG A 298 13.45 2.10 15.29
N GLU A 299 13.32 3.19 16.04
CA GLU A 299 13.90 3.31 17.40
C GLU A 299 13.08 2.54 18.43
N GLU A 300 11.77 2.69 18.45
CA GLU A 300 10.92 2.04 19.45
C GLU A 300 10.76 0.53 19.21
N LEU A 301 10.65 0.10 17.95
CA LEU A 301 10.35 -1.30 17.61
C LEU A 301 11.55 -2.09 17.10
N GLY A 302 12.65 -1.40 16.79
CA GLY A 302 13.85 -2.03 16.21
C GLY A 302 13.68 -2.47 14.76
N TRP A 303 12.65 -1.97 14.05
CA TRP A 303 12.44 -2.29 12.65
C TRP A 303 13.53 -1.70 11.76
N LYS A 304 14.01 -2.49 10.80
CA LYS A 304 15.04 -2.08 9.84
C LYS A 304 14.63 -2.53 8.45
N PRO A 305 14.42 -1.59 7.50
CA PRO A 305 14.17 -1.95 6.12
C PRO A 305 15.40 -2.63 5.51
N LYS A 306 15.17 -3.60 4.64
CA LYS A 306 16.20 -4.34 3.88
C LYS A 306 16.57 -3.56 2.60
N TYR A 307 15.57 -3.04 1.89
CA TYR A 307 15.73 -2.31 0.63
C TYR A 307 15.89 -0.81 0.88
N THR A 308 16.99 -0.42 1.56
CA THR A 308 17.35 0.99 1.78
C THR A 308 17.93 1.65 0.53
N ASP A 309 18.44 0.83 -0.40
CA ASP A 309 18.83 1.25 -1.74
C ASP A 309 17.68 0.95 -2.71
N PHE A 310 17.02 2.02 -3.20
CA PHE A 310 15.90 1.91 -4.12
C PHE A 310 16.26 1.18 -5.43
N GLU A 311 17.48 1.40 -5.95
CA GLU A 311 17.91 0.78 -7.21
C GLU A 311 17.94 -0.74 -7.11
N THR A 312 18.41 -1.29 -5.99
CA THR A 312 18.40 -2.74 -5.74
C THR A 312 16.98 -3.30 -5.73
N GLY A 313 16.04 -2.66 -5.00
CA GLY A 313 14.65 -3.10 -4.97
C GLY A 313 13.94 -2.94 -6.31
N LEU A 314 14.28 -1.89 -7.07
CA LEU A 314 13.73 -1.68 -8.40
C LEU A 314 14.18 -2.79 -9.38
N LYS A 315 15.45 -3.18 -9.38
CA LYS A 315 15.98 -4.29 -10.20
C LYS A 315 15.29 -5.60 -9.89
N ASP A 316 15.10 -5.93 -8.61
CA ASP A 316 14.36 -7.12 -8.19
C ASP A 316 12.89 -7.06 -8.68
N THR A 317 12.27 -5.88 -8.62
CA THR A 317 10.92 -5.65 -9.12
C THR A 317 10.82 -5.83 -10.63
N ILE A 318 11.72 -5.22 -11.41
CA ILE A 318 11.79 -5.36 -12.89
C ILE A 318 11.93 -6.84 -13.25
N LYS A 319 12.88 -7.53 -12.62
CA LYS A 319 13.10 -8.96 -12.85
C LYS A 319 11.85 -9.78 -12.57
N TRP A 320 11.11 -9.46 -11.52
CA TRP A 320 9.87 -10.17 -11.23
C TRP A 320 8.84 -10.04 -12.37
N TYR A 321 8.65 -8.83 -12.94
CA TYR A 321 7.75 -8.64 -14.10
C TYR A 321 8.25 -9.33 -15.37
N GLU A 322 9.56 -9.41 -15.58
CA GLU A 322 10.14 -10.18 -16.69
C GLU A 322 9.86 -11.68 -16.56
N ASP A 323 10.04 -12.22 -15.35
CA ASP A 323 9.88 -13.66 -15.07
C ASP A 323 8.40 -14.09 -14.98
N ASN A 324 7.46 -13.16 -14.71
CA ASN A 324 6.04 -13.46 -14.47
C ASN A 324 5.13 -12.81 -15.53
N ARG A 325 5.50 -12.88 -16.81
CA ARG A 325 4.71 -12.31 -17.91
C ARG A 325 3.26 -12.83 -17.96
N GLU A 326 3.03 -14.10 -17.69
CA GLU A 326 1.71 -14.72 -17.70
C GLU A 326 0.76 -14.09 -16.69
N TRP A 327 1.29 -13.56 -15.57
CA TRP A 327 0.50 -12.94 -14.52
C TRP A 327 -0.13 -11.61 -14.96
N TRP A 328 0.56 -10.80 -15.81
CA TRP A 328 0.11 -9.45 -16.16
C TRP A 328 -0.27 -9.28 -17.64
N GLN A 329 0.19 -10.16 -18.53
CA GLN A 329 0.09 -9.93 -19.97
C GLN A 329 -1.35 -9.88 -20.48
N GLN A 330 -2.28 -10.66 -19.90
CA GLN A 330 -3.67 -10.68 -20.31
C GLN A 330 -4.38 -9.37 -20.03
N GLU A 331 -4.10 -8.74 -18.90
CA GLU A 331 -4.71 -7.46 -18.50
C GLU A 331 -4.09 -6.25 -19.21
N LYS A 332 -2.88 -6.41 -19.77
CA LYS A 332 -2.15 -5.30 -20.38
C LYS A 332 -2.92 -4.59 -21.48
N VAL A 333 -3.55 -5.32 -22.35
CA VAL A 333 -4.33 -4.77 -23.49
C VAL A 333 -5.50 -3.92 -22.98
N GLU A 334 -6.21 -4.39 -21.95
CA GLU A 334 -7.35 -3.66 -21.39
C GLU A 334 -6.94 -2.40 -20.66
N VAL A 335 -5.82 -2.48 -19.90
CA VAL A 335 -5.28 -1.34 -19.16
C VAL A 335 -4.85 -0.24 -20.12
N GLU A 336 -4.07 -0.57 -21.17
CA GLU A 336 -3.64 0.45 -22.15
C GLU A 336 -4.80 1.01 -22.96
N ALA A 337 -5.84 0.22 -23.27
CA ALA A 337 -7.04 0.71 -23.92
C ALA A 337 -7.78 1.76 -23.08
N LYS A 338 -7.86 1.59 -21.74
CA LYS A 338 -8.44 2.58 -20.82
C LYS A 338 -7.64 3.89 -20.82
N TYR A 339 -6.31 3.80 -20.81
CA TYR A 339 -5.46 4.99 -20.84
C TYR A 339 -5.55 5.73 -22.18
N ALA A 340 -5.59 5.01 -23.30
CA ALA A 340 -5.73 5.61 -24.63
C ALA A 340 -7.05 6.41 -24.79
N GLN A 341 -8.16 5.96 -24.16
CA GLN A 341 -9.42 6.69 -24.15
C GLN A 341 -9.33 8.04 -23.42
N ASN A 342 -8.41 8.19 -22.49
CA ASN A 342 -8.19 9.41 -21.71
C ASN A 342 -7.06 10.28 -22.27
N ASN A 343 -6.51 9.98 -23.46
CA ASN A 343 -5.31 10.62 -24.04
C ASN A 343 -4.07 10.54 -23.13
N GLN A 344 -3.88 9.42 -22.43
CA GLN A 344 -2.85 9.20 -21.43
C GLN A 344 -1.93 8.03 -21.81
#